data_bb325dfb3b51c80494c215929eefe535
#
_entry.id   bb325dfb3b51c80494c215929eefe535
#
_cell.length_a   1.000
_cell.length_b   1.000
_cell.length_c   1.000
_cell.angle_alpha   90.00
_cell.angle_beta   90.00
_cell.angle_gamma   90.00
#
_symmetry.space_group_name_H-M   'P 1'
#
loop_
_entity.id
_entity.type
_entity.pdbx_description
1 polymer ?
#
loop_
_entity_poly.entity_id
_entity_poly.type
_entity_poly.pdbx_seq_one_letter_code
_entity_poly.pdbx_strand_id
1 'polypeptide(L)'
;PKTVRRQRQMCIRDRSTIGVSFSEPQIDLDVVRDYKNKIVSKLSSGISQLANARKVNTIHGDASFTSNNELIVKSESGDQTIAFKKCIIAVGSSSTMLPGLPSGNPSILTSKTALDLKDIPKNLLIVGGGVIGLELGQVYASMGSDVSVVEFLPSLIPGADQDIVKPLQKRLSKQFKSIMLSSKVVAVTETERGD
;
A
#
# COMPACT_ATOMS: atom_id res chain seq x y z
N PRO A 1 13.31 18.13 -20.26
CA PRO A 1 13.05 18.53 -19.38
C PRO A 1 12.30 18.13 -18.12
N LYS A 2 12.99 17.40 -17.21
CA LYS A 2 12.44 17.05 -15.88
C LYS A 2 12.20 18.29 -15.00
N THR A 3 12.92 19.37 -15.23
CA THR A 3 12.86 20.64 -14.50
C THR A 3 11.55 21.40 -14.75
N VAL A 4 11.07 21.43 -16.00
CA VAL A 4 9.84 22.11 -16.38
C VAL A 4 8.60 21.44 -15.77
N ARG A 5 8.61 20.11 -15.61
CA ARG A 5 7.51 19.37 -14.99
C ARG A 5 7.41 19.60 -13.48
N ARG A 6 8.55 19.69 -12.78
CA ARG A 6 8.60 20.07 -11.35
C ARG A 6 8.19 21.52 -11.12
N GLN A 7 8.61 22.44 -11.96
CA GLN A 7 8.19 23.84 -11.90
C GLN A 7 6.70 24.01 -12.11
N ARG A 8 6.07 23.28 -13.04
CA ARG A 8 4.61 23.32 -13.24
C ARG A 8 3.82 22.84 -12.01
N GLN A 9 4.26 21.79 -11.33
CA GLN A 9 3.62 21.30 -10.10
C GLN A 9 3.79 22.26 -8.93
N MET A 10 4.96 22.88 -8.75
CA MET A 10 5.18 23.94 -7.76
C MET A 10 4.30 25.16 -8.04
N CYS A 11 4.25 25.61 -9.30
CA CYS A 11 3.47 26.79 -9.69
C CYS A 11 1.96 26.63 -9.49
N ILE A 12 1.40 25.43 -9.57
CA ILE A 12 -0.04 25.21 -9.32
C ILE A 12 -0.34 25.31 -7.83
N ARG A 13 0.52 24.76 -6.98
CA ARG A 13 0.29 24.71 -5.52
C ARG A 13 0.44 26.09 -4.85
N ASP A 14 1.31 26.95 -5.35
CA ASP A 14 1.62 28.25 -4.72
C ASP A 14 0.87 29.42 -5.34
N ARG A 15 0.04 29.19 -6.38
CA ARG A 15 -0.67 30.27 -7.08
C ARG A 15 -1.75 30.95 -6.23
N SER A 16 -2.29 30.27 -5.22
CA SER A 16 -3.23 30.87 -4.28
C SER A 16 -2.64 32.07 -3.53
N THR A 17 -1.33 32.05 -3.27
CA THR A 17 -0.63 33.17 -2.60
C THR A 17 -0.54 34.43 -3.45
N ILE A 18 -0.69 34.29 -4.77
CA ILE A 18 -0.70 35.40 -5.73
C ILE A 18 -2.09 35.66 -6.32
N GLY A 19 -3.16 35.15 -5.65
CA GLY A 19 -4.54 35.42 -6.02
C GLY A 19 -5.11 34.54 -7.14
N VAL A 20 -4.42 33.48 -7.56
CA VAL A 20 -4.91 32.53 -8.56
C VAL A 20 -5.36 31.25 -7.86
N SER A 21 -6.67 30.99 -7.88
CA SER A 21 -7.26 29.77 -7.32
C SER A 21 -7.76 28.85 -8.43
N PHE A 22 -7.73 27.54 -8.17
CA PHE A 22 -8.29 26.50 -9.01
C PHE A 22 -9.43 25.83 -8.26
N SER A 23 -10.44 25.34 -8.98
CA SER A 23 -11.45 24.46 -8.41
C SER A 23 -10.82 23.16 -7.92
N GLU A 24 -11.45 22.53 -6.93
CA GLU A 24 -11.07 21.17 -6.51
C GLU A 24 -11.09 20.22 -7.70
N PRO A 25 -10.11 19.32 -7.83
CA PRO A 25 -10.06 18.37 -8.90
C PRO A 25 -11.21 17.38 -8.79
N GLN A 26 -11.88 17.10 -9.90
CA GLN A 26 -12.80 15.96 -9.97
C GLN A 26 -11.98 14.69 -10.21
N ILE A 27 -12.15 13.71 -9.33
CA ILE A 27 -11.42 12.43 -9.38
C ILE A 27 -12.39 11.35 -9.83
N ASP A 28 -12.11 10.75 -11.00
CA ASP A 28 -12.76 9.54 -11.46
C ASP A 28 -11.96 8.34 -10.96
N LEU A 29 -12.51 7.67 -9.95
CA LEU A 29 -11.83 6.56 -9.25
C LEU A 29 -11.64 5.33 -10.16
N ASP A 30 -12.60 5.07 -11.06
CA ASP A 30 -12.53 3.94 -11.98
C ASP A 30 -11.37 4.14 -12.97
N VAL A 31 -11.25 5.35 -13.52
CA VAL A 31 -10.13 5.70 -14.42
C VAL A 31 -8.79 5.63 -13.70
N VAL A 32 -8.70 6.07 -12.44
CA VAL A 32 -7.48 5.96 -11.62
C VAL A 32 -7.12 4.49 -11.40
N ARG A 33 -8.10 3.66 -11.07
CA ARG A 33 -7.92 2.21 -10.86
C ARG A 33 -7.45 1.51 -12.12
N ASP A 34 -8.09 1.79 -13.25
CA ASP A 34 -7.71 1.23 -14.54
C ASP A 34 -6.30 1.63 -14.97
N TYR A 35 -5.93 2.89 -14.75
CA TYR A 35 -4.57 3.37 -15.01
C TYR A 35 -3.54 2.62 -14.15
N LYS A 36 -3.80 2.47 -12.86
CA LYS A 36 -2.98 1.68 -11.94
C LYS A 36 -2.84 0.23 -12.43
N ASN A 37 -3.96 -0.43 -12.75
CA ASN A 37 -3.99 -1.82 -13.19
C ASN A 37 -3.21 -2.00 -14.50
N LYS A 38 -3.32 -1.06 -15.43
CA LYS A 38 -2.55 -1.05 -16.68
C LYS A 38 -1.04 -0.98 -16.44
N ILE A 39 -0.60 -0.16 -15.48
CA ILE A 39 0.83 -0.08 -15.11
C ILE A 39 1.30 -1.41 -14.52
N VAL A 40 0.56 -1.97 -13.56
CA VAL A 40 0.89 -3.25 -12.91
C VAL A 40 0.97 -4.36 -13.94
N SER A 41 -0.02 -4.48 -14.83
CA SER A 41 -0.05 -5.47 -15.91
C SER A 41 1.15 -5.33 -16.86
N LYS A 42 1.50 -4.09 -17.25
CA LYS A 42 2.66 -3.83 -18.10
C LYS A 42 3.97 -4.28 -17.45
N LEU A 43 4.16 -4.00 -16.16
CA LEU A 43 5.36 -4.39 -15.42
C LEU A 43 5.44 -5.91 -15.27
N SER A 44 4.35 -6.57 -14.90
CA SER A 44 4.28 -8.04 -14.75
C SER A 44 4.55 -8.74 -16.08
N SER A 45 3.95 -8.24 -17.18
CA SER A 45 4.19 -8.79 -18.53
C SER A 45 5.65 -8.63 -18.94
N GLY A 46 6.28 -7.50 -18.60
CA GLY A 46 7.71 -7.28 -18.86
C GLY A 46 8.61 -8.30 -18.14
N ILE A 47 8.30 -8.63 -16.87
CA ILE A 47 9.01 -9.66 -16.12
C ILE A 47 8.84 -11.04 -16.77
N SER A 48 7.61 -11.38 -17.17
CA SER A 48 7.32 -12.65 -17.84
C SER A 48 8.07 -12.78 -19.18
N GLN A 49 8.11 -11.71 -19.97
CA GLN A 49 8.88 -11.68 -21.22
C GLN A 49 10.38 -11.87 -20.96
N LEU A 50 10.91 -11.22 -19.92
CA LEU A 50 12.33 -11.37 -19.55
C LEU A 50 12.66 -12.80 -19.10
N ALA A 51 11.79 -13.42 -18.30
CA ALA A 51 11.93 -14.81 -17.88
C ALA A 51 11.96 -15.76 -19.09
N ASN A 52 11.00 -15.60 -20.01
CA ASN A 52 10.91 -16.39 -21.23
C ASN A 52 12.15 -16.20 -22.13
N ALA A 53 12.61 -14.97 -22.33
CA ALA A 53 13.80 -14.68 -23.13
C ALA A 53 15.08 -15.33 -22.54
N ARG A 54 15.12 -15.47 -21.22
CA ARG A 54 16.22 -16.14 -20.48
C ARG A 54 16.01 -17.64 -20.28
N LYS A 55 14.96 -18.21 -20.86
CA LYS A 55 14.61 -19.63 -20.75
C LYS A 55 14.44 -20.09 -19.29
N VAL A 56 13.88 -19.23 -18.45
CA VAL A 56 13.52 -19.57 -17.07
C VAL A 56 12.22 -20.37 -17.09
N ASN A 57 12.25 -21.57 -16.51
CA ASN A 57 11.03 -22.36 -16.32
C ASN A 57 10.21 -21.77 -15.18
N THR A 58 8.97 -21.38 -15.45
CA THR A 58 8.04 -20.89 -14.45
C THR A 58 6.99 -21.94 -14.17
N ILE A 59 6.85 -22.32 -12.89
CA ILE A 59 5.89 -23.32 -12.44
C ILE A 59 4.98 -22.63 -11.41
N HIS A 60 3.67 -22.73 -11.63
CA HIS A 60 2.66 -22.18 -10.73
C HIS A 60 2.10 -23.27 -9.83
N GLY A 61 2.06 -23.04 -8.53
CA GLY A 61 1.51 -23.96 -7.55
C GLY A 61 2.04 -23.70 -6.14
N ASP A 62 1.59 -24.52 -5.20
CA ASP A 62 2.03 -24.48 -3.80
C ASP A 62 3.22 -25.40 -3.61
N ALA A 63 4.37 -24.79 -3.27
CA ALA A 63 5.64 -25.49 -3.11
C ALA A 63 5.90 -25.88 -1.65
N SER A 64 6.34 -27.12 -1.44
CA SER A 64 6.76 -27.64 -0.13
C SER A 64 8.06 -28.42 -0.27
N PHE A 65 9.00 -28.21 0.66
CA PHE A 65 10.24 -28.99 0.69
C PHE A 65 9.97 -30.44 1.12
N THR A 66 10.48 -31.39 0.36
CA THR A 66 10.46 -32.82 0.67
C THR A 66 11.81 -33.28 1.22
N SER A 67 12.89 -32.57 0.88
CA SER A 67 14.23 -32.79 1.40
C SER A 67 15.07 -31.51 1.31
N ASN A 68 16.36 -31.58 1.67
CA ASN A 68 17.30 -30.44 1.58
C ASN A 68 17.60 -29.99 0.15
N ASN A 69 17.28 -30.79 -0.86
CA ASN A 69 17.58 -30.53 -2.26
C ASN A 69 16.43 -30.89 -3.21
N GLU A 70 15.23 -31.04 -2.66
CA GLU A 70 14.03 -31.40 -3.42
C GLU A 70 12.79 -30.69 -2.85
N LEU A 71 11.90 -30.29 -3.72
CA LEU A 71 10.58 -29.78 -3.37
C LEU A 71 9.50 -30.36 -4.30
N ILE A 72 8.29 -30.45 -3.81
CA ILE A 72 7.10 -30.76 -4.58
C ILE A 72 6.29 -29.49 -4.79
N VAL A 73 5.82 -29.26 -6.02
CA VAL A 73 4.88 -28.21 -6.36
C VAL A 73 3.53 -28.86 -6.65
N LYS A 74 2.52 -28.53 -5.84
CA LYS A 74 1.15 -28.95 -6.05
C LYS A 74 0.43 -27.95 -6.93
N SER A 75 -0.12 -28.40 -8.05
CA SER A 75 -0.84 -27.52 -8.98
C SER A 75 -2.09 -28.22 -9.53
N GLU A 76 -3.01 -27.45 -10.10
CA GLU A 76 -4.21 -27.98 -10.76
C GLU A 76 -3.88 -28.93 -11.93
N SER A 77 -2.72 -28.77 -12.56
CA SER A 77 -2.26 -29.63 -13.66
C SER A 77 -1.53 -30.90 -13.21
N GLY A 78 -1.41 -31.09 -11.89
CA GLY A 78 -0.73 -32.23 -11.26
C GLY A 78 0.48 -31.82 -10.44
N ASP A 79 0.91 -32.73 -9.58
CA ASP A 79 2.08 -32.52 -8.72
C ASP A 79 3.38 -32.73 -9.49
N GLN A 80 4.36 -31.85 -9.25
CA GLN A 80 5.67 -31.92 -9.88
C GLN A 80 6.78 -31.88 -8.82
N THR A 81 7.68 -32.86 -8.87
CA THR A 81 8.87 -32.89 -8.02
C THR A 81 10.04 -32.19 -8.73
N ILE A 82 10.73 -31.32 -8.01
CA ILE A 82 11.84 -30.53 -8.52
C ILE A 82 13.06 -30.74 -7.63
N ALA A 83 14.12 -31.31 -8.22
CA ALA A 83 15.41 -31.37 -7.56
C ALA A 83 16.25 -30.13 -7.89
N PHE A 84 17.00 -29.62 -6.91
CA PHE A 84 17.82 -28.42 -7.06
C PHE A 84 19.15 -28.54 -6.32
N LYS A 85 20.17 -27.84 -6.81
CA LYS A 85 21.49 -27.71 -6.16
C LYS A 85 21.53 -26.51 -5.19
N LYS A 86 20.80 -25.45 -5.50
CA LYS A 86 20.66 -24.23 -4.68
C LYS A 86 19.24 -23.71 -4.82
N CYS A 87 18.68 -23.18 -3.75
CA CYS A 87 17.35 -22.60 -3.72
C CYS A 87 17.42 -21.19 -3.14
N ILE A 88 16.62 -20.28 -3.71
CA ILE A 88 16.37 -18.97 -3.16
C ILE A 88 14.90 -18.95 -2.71
N ILE A 89 14.68 -18.73 -1.42
CA ILE A 89 13.34 -18.61 -0.85
C ILE A 89 12.92 -17.14 -0.91
N ALA A 90 11.98 -16.82 -1.78
CA ALA A 90 11.49 -15.46 -1.99
C ALA A 90 9.94 -15.43 -2.01
N VAL A 91 9.33 -15.97 -0.95
CA VAL A 91 7.89 -16.21 -0.85
C VAL A 91 7.06 -14.99 -0.46
N GLY A 92 7.70 -13.84 -0.28
CA GLY A 92 7.03 -12.61 0.14
C GLY A 92 6.56 -12.64 1.59
N SER A 93 5.56 -11.82 1.89
CA SER A 93 4.98 -11.70 3.23
C SER A 93 3.47 -11.44 3.14
N SER A 94 2.77 -11.70 4.21
CA SER A 94 1.35 -11.37 4.38
C SER A 94 1.17 -10.21 5.35
N SER A 95 0.05 -9.49 5.20
CA SER A 95 -0.31 -8.43 6.15
C SER A 95 -0.64 -9.05 7.51
N THR A 96 -0.06 -8.49 8.57
CA THR A 96 -0.40 -8.88 9.95
C THR A 96 -1.73 -8.25 10.32
N MET A 97 -2.69 -9.08 10.75
CA MET A 97 -3.95 -8.61 11.28
C MET A 97 -3.83 -8.41 12.80
N LEU A 98 -4.40 -7.31 13.29
CA LEU A 98 -4.47 -7.08 14.72
C LEU A 98 -5.48 -8.05 15.36
N PRO A 99 -5.15 -8.64 16.52
CA PRO A 99 -6.09 -9.47 17.26
C PRO A 99 -7.36 -8.68 17.63
N GLY A 100 -8.52 -9.31 17.52
CA GLY A 100 -9.81 -8.71 17.89
C GLY A 100 -10.45 -7.83 16.81
N LEU A 101 -9.86 -7.73 15.61
CA LEU A 101 -10.56 -7.12 14.47
C LEU A 101 -11.63 -8.06 13.93
N PRO A 102 -12.82 -7.55 13.54
CA PRO A 102 -13.83 -8.34 12.87
C PRO A 102 -13.29 -8.94 11.57
N SER A 103 -13.31 -10.27 11.45
CA SER A 103 -12.83 -10.94 10.24
C SER A 103 -13.87 -10.84 9.12
N GLY A 104 -13.42 -10.51 7.91
CA GLY A 104 -14.30 -10.47 6.73
C GLY A 104 -15.12 -9.18 6.58
N ASN A 105 -14.97 -8.20 7.47
CA ASN A 105 -15.61 -6.92 7.29
C ASN A 105 -14.93 -6.14 6.16
N PRO A 106 -15.66 -5.71 5.11
CA PRO A 106 -15.11 -5.02 3.94
C PRO A 106 -14.53 -3.63 4.27
N SER A 107 -14.94 -3.02 5.39
CA SER A 107 -14.39 -1.73 5.87
C SER A 107 -13.00 -1.88 6.49
N ILE A 108 -12.56 -3.11 6.79
CA ILE A 108 -11.21 -3.38 7.31
C ILE A 108 -10.27 -3.68 6.15
N LEU A 109 -9.42 -2.70 5.87
CA LEU A 109 -8.46 -2.79 4.78
C LEU A 109 -7.08 -3.24 5.29
N THR A 110 -6.45 -4.10 4.53
CA THR A 110 -5.02 -4.38 4.64
C THR A 110 -4.25 -3.52 3.63
N SER A 111 -2.92 -3.49 3.71
CA SER A 111 -2.08 -2.81 2.70
C SER A 111 -2.37 -3.31 1.28
N LYS A 112 -2.71 -4.60 1.11
CA LYS A 112 -3.07 -5.18 -0.18
C LYS A 112 -4.44 -4.68 -0.67
N THR A 113 -5.48 -4.79 0.17
CA THR A 113 -6.86 -4.44 -0.23
C THR A 113 -7.07 -2.93 -0.35
N ALA A 114 -6.31 -2.11 0.40
CA ALA A 114 -6.31 -0.66 0.25
C ALA A 114 -5.80 -0.21 -1.14
N LEU A 115 -4.86 -0.96 -1.73
CA LEU A 115 -4.38 -0.69 -3.09
C LEU A 115 -5.42 -1.01 -4.18
N ASP A 116 -6.46 -1.76 -3.87
CA ASP A 116 -7.54 -2.03 -4.82
C ASP A 116 -8.36 -0.78 -5.13
N LEU A 117 -8.37 0.20 -4.23
CA LEU A 117 -9.10 1.48 -4.39
C LEU A 117 -10.57 1.26 -4.77
N LYS A 118 -11.26 0.37 -4.03
CA LYS A 118 -12.66 0.05 -4.32
C LYS A 118 -13.56 1.26 -4.14
N ASP A 119 -13.32 2.03 -3.10
CA ASP A 119 -14.01 3.27 -2.73
C ASP A 119 -13.05 4.22 -2.01
N ILE A 120 -13.50 5.44 -1.78
CA ILE A 120 -12.80 6.44 -0.99
C ILE A 120 -13.70 6.79 0.21
N PRO A 121 -13.45 6.17 1.38
CA PRO A 121 -14.24 6.44 2.56
C PRO A 121 -14.07 7.90 3.00
N LYS A 122 -15.15 8.52 3.50
CA LYS A 122 -15.08 9.88 4.03
C LYS A 122 -14.10 9.98 5.19
N ASN A 123 -14.13 8.99 6.10
CA ASN A 123 -13.21 8.91 7.22
C ASN A 123 -12.40 7.62 7.11
N LEU A 124 -11.08 7.74 7.20
CA LEU A 124 -10.16 6.61 7.18
C LEU A 124 -9.29 6.63 8.43
N LEU A 125 -9.37 5.58 9.23
CA LEU A 125 -8.47 5.36 10.36
C LEU A 125 -7.34 4.41 9.92
N ILE A 126 -6.10 4.84 10.10
CA ILE A 126 -4.91 4.03 9.87
C ILE A 126 -4.36 3.61 11.23
N VAL A 127 -4.23 2.31 11.43
CA VAL A 127 -3.60 1.74 12.62
C VAL A 127 -2.17 1.34 12.27
N GLY A 128 -1.24 2.11 12.82
CA GLY A 128 0.20 2.02 12.56
C GLY A 128 0.75 3.19 11.74
N GLY A 129 1.67 3.94 12.33
CA GLY A 129 2.36 5.09 11.72
C GLY A 129 3.63 4.70 10.96
N GLY A 130 3.71 3.47 10.42
CA GLY A 130 4.78 3.01 9.57
C GLY A 130 4.69 3.54 8.14
N VAL A 131 5.71 3.24 7.31
CA VAL A 131 5.83 3.74 5.94
C VAL A 131 4.58 3.45 5.11
N ILE A 132 4.14 2.19 5.10
CA ILE A 132 2.98 1.74 4.29
C ILE A 132 1.70 2.50 4.67
N GLY A 133 1.41 2.61 5.97
CA GLY A 133 0.23 3.33 6.44
C GLY A 133 0.25 4.80 6.06
N LEU A 134 1.39 5.46 6.20
CA LEU A 134 1.54 6.87 5.86
C LEU A 134 1.48 7.14 4.35
N GLU A 135 2.05 6.26 3.51
CA GLU A 135 1.96 6.38 2.06
C GLU A 135 0.52 6.20 1.56
N LEU A 136 -0.16 5.14 2.01
CA LEU A 136 -1.57 4.92 1.69
C LEU A 136 -2.46 6.05 2.23
N GLY A 137 -2.19 6.52 3.45
CA GLY A 137 -2.89 7.67 4.02
C GLY A 137 -2.79 8.93 3.17
N GLN A 138 -1.62 9.21 2.60
CA GLN A 138 -1.46 10.33 1.67
C GLN A 138 -2.27 10.14 0.38
N VAL A 139 -2.33 8.91 -0.14
CA VAL A 139 -3.13 8.59 -1.33
C VAL A 139 -4.61 8.88 -1.05
N TYR A 140 -5.17 8.29 0.02
CA TYR A 140 -6.57 8.47 0.39
C TYR A 140 -6.91 9.92 0.77
N ALA A 141 -6.03 10.60 1.51
CA ALA A 141 -6.22 12.03 1.83
C ALA A 141 -6.21 12.89 0.56
N SER A 142 -5.37 12.56 -0.43
CA SER A 142 -5.34 13.28 -1.71
C SER A 142 -6.58 13.01 -2.58
N MET A 143 -7.32 11.94 -2.29
CA MET A 143 -8.58 11.59 -2.94
C MET A 143 -9.81 12.07 -2.15
N GLY A 144 -9.63 12.72 -1.01
CA GLY A 144 -10.71 13.36 -0.27
C GLY A 144 -11.08 12.70 1.06
N SER A 145 -10.38 11.67 1.51
CA SER A 145 -10.61 11.09 2.83
C SER A 145 -10.06 11.96 3.96
N ASP A 146 -10.83 12.08 5.04
CA ASP A 146 -10.38 12.57 6.35
C ASP A 146 -9.56 11.49 7.04
N VAL A 147 -8.24 11.54 6.89
CA VAL A 147 -7.34 10.50 7.41
C VAL A 147 -6.92 10.79 8.84
N SER A 148 -7.07 9.80 9.71
CA SER A 148 -6.54 9.79 11.08
C SER A 148 -5.56 8.63 11.24
N VAL A 149 -4.46 8.86 11.96
CA VAL A 149 -3.43 7.84 12.22
C VAL A 149 -3.32 7.59 13.72
N VAL A 150 -3.32 6.32 14.12
CA VAL A 150 -3.02 5.88 15.50
C VAL A 150 -1.72 5.10 15.48
N GLU A 151 -0.74 5.56 16.25
CA GLU A 151 0.55 4.89 16.40
C GLU A 151 0.83 4.59 17.88
N PHE A 152 1.17 3.35 18.18
CA PHE A 152 1.46 2.90 19.53
C PHE A 152 2.75 3.50 20.09
N LEU A 153 3.74 3.70 19.24
CA LEU A 153 5.04 4.25 19.61
C LEU A 153 4.99 5.80 19.68
N PRO A 154 5.97 6.42 20.35
CA PRO A 154 6.00 7.88 20.49
C PRO A 154 6.40 8.63 19.20
N SER A 155 6.69 7.93 18.12
CA SER A 155 7.09 8.53 16.84
C SER A 155 6.55 7.75 15.66
N LEU A 156 6.36 8.46 14.54
CA LEU A 156 6.13 7.84 13.24
C LEU A 156 7.40 7.13 12.75
N ILE A 157 7.23 6.14 11.88
CA ILE A 157 8.30 5.36 11.22
C ILE A 157 9.34 4.91 12.23
N PRO A 158 8.98 4.01 13.16
CA PRO A 158 9.91 3.52 14.17
C PRO A 158 11.13 2.87 13.48
N GLY A 159 12.32 3.22 13.98
CA GLY A 159 13.60 2.77 13.42
C GLY A 159 14.24 3.73 12.41
N ALA A 160 13.55 4.80 11.99
CA ALA A 160 14.17 5.89 11.23
C ALA A 160 14.65 7.02 12.14
N ASP A 161 15.69 7.74 11.72
CA ASP A 161 16.23 8.88 12.46
C ASP A 161 15.19 10.00 12.58
N GLN A 162 15.01 10.52 13.78
CA GLN A 162 13.95 11.46 14.09
C GLN A 162 14.09 12.83 13.42
N ASP A 163 15.29 13.23 13.05
CA ASP A 163 15.57 14.44 12.29
C ASP A 163 14.97 14.36 10.87
N ILE A 164 14.94 13.17 10.26
CA ILE A 164 14.32 12.90 8.96
C ILE A 164 12.78 12.77 9.10
N VAL A 165 12.31 12.17 10.20
CA VAL A 165 10.87 11.95 10.44
C VAL A 165 10.13 13.23 10.77
N LYS A 166 10.72 14.15 11.54
CA LYS A 166 10.09 15.42 11.95
C LYS A 166 9.56 16.28 10.80
N PRO A 167 10.33 16.54 9.72
CA PRO A 167 9.80 17.26 8.56
C PRO A 167 8.62 16.57 7.89
N LEU A 168 8.65 15.23 7.78
CA LEU A 168 7.54 14.44 7.26
C LEU A 168 6.30 14.57 8.15
N GLN A 169 6.44 14.38 9.46
CA GLN A 169 5.34 14.51 10.41
C GLN A 169 4.71 15.91 10.35
N LYS A 170 5.51 16.97 10.29
CA LYS A 170 5.03 18.36 10.13
C LYS A 170 4.23 18.54 8.85
N ARG A 171 4.60 17.87 7.76
CA ARG A 171 3.86 17.90 6.51
C ARG A 171 2.54 17.13 6.63
N LEU A 172 2.59 15.91 7.17
CA LEU A 172 1.42 15.04 7.31
C LEU A 172 0.38 15.63 8.28
N SER A 173 0.79 16.31 9.35
CA SER A 173 -0.11 17.01 10.28
C SER A 173 -0.91 18.15 9.62
N LYS A 174 -0.52 18.61 8.43
CA LYS A 174 -1.30 19.59 7.64
C LYS A 174 -2.24 18.91 6.64
N GLN A 175 -2.01 17.64 6.33
CA GLN A 175 -2.76 16.90 5.34
C GLN A 175 -3.77 15.94 5.98
N PHE A 176 -3.42 15.37 7.13
CA PHE A 176 -4.26 14.44 7.87
C PHE A 176 -5.10 15.19 8.92
N LYS A 177 -6.26 14.62 9.20
CA LYS A 177 -7.16 15.13 10.23
C LYS A 177 -6.52 15.05 11.63
N SER A 178 -5.85 13.94 11.93
CA SER A 178 -5.13 13.74 13.20
C SER A 178 -4.02 12.72 13.10
N ILE A 179 -3.00 12.86 13.96
CA ILE A 179 -1.95 11.87 14.19
C ILE A 179 -1.84 11.68 15.70
N MET A 180 -2.23 10.51 16.17
CA MET A 180 -2.23 10.13 17.58
C MET A 180 -1.07 9.19 17.85
N LEU A 181 -0.01 9.70 18.47
CA LEU A 181 1.17 8.93 18.91
C LEU A 181 0.96 8.42 20.33
N SER A 182 1.78 7.45 20.76
CA SER A 182 1.69 6.79 22.07
C SER A 182 0.27 6.32 22.37
N SER A 183 -0.46 5.89 21.36
CA SER A 183 -1.89 5.55 21.43
C SER A 183 -2.13 4.13 20.96
N LYS A 184 -2.85 3.35 21.77
CA LYS A 184 -3.17 1.94 21.48
C LYS A 184 -4.63 1.79 21.10
N VAL A 185 -4.90 1.11 20.00
CA VAL A 185 -6.24 0.62 19.69
C VAL A 185 -6.54 -0.56 20.63
N VAL A 186 -7.57 -0.45 21.45
CA VAL A 186 -7.96 -1.48 22.41
C VAL A 186 -9.10 -2.35 21.92
N ALA A 187 -10.00 -1.80 21.11
CA ALA A 187 -11.11 -2.53 20.50
C ALA A 187 -11.57 -1.83 19.23
N VAL A 188 -12.15 -2.61 18.33
CA VAL A 188 -12.89 -2.13 17.15
C VAL A 188 -14.24 -2.84 17.19
N THR A 189 -15.32 -2.07 17.17
CA THR A 189 -16.70 -2.57 17.19
C THR A 189 -17.43 -2.15 15.93
N GLU A 190 -18.19 -3.06 15.36
CA GLU A 190 -19.11 -2.72 14.27
C GLU A 190 -20.29 -1.95 14.84
N THR A 191 -20.72 -0.91 14.15
CA THR A 191 -21.93 -0.18 14.46
C THR A 191 -23.03 -0.56 13.46
N GLU A 192 -24.31 -0.45 13.87
CA GLU A 192 -25.45 -0.76 12.98
C GLU A 192 -25.51 0.16 11.73
N ARG A 193 -24.71 1.22 11.69
CA ARG A 193 -24.66 2.16 10.56
C ARG A 193 -23.66 1.75 9.48
N GLY A 194 -22.89 0.69 9.68
CA GLY A 194 -21.90 0.24 8.71
C GLY A 194 -20.67 1.17 8.50
N ASP A 195 -20.50 2.14 9.40
CA ASP A 195 -19.40 3.13 9.37
C ASP A 195 -18.25 2.73 10.30
#